data_340fbfbd4f06e66e264ef2c38dc4cb47
#
_entry.id   340fbfbd4f06e66e264ef2c38dc4cb47
#
_cell.length_a   1.000
_cell.length_b   1.000
_cell.length_c   1.000
_cell.angle_alpha   90.00
_cell.angle_beta   90.00
_cell.angle_gamma   90.00
#
_symmetry.space_group_name_H-M   'P 1'
#
loop_
_entity.id
_entity.type
_entity.pdbx_description
1 polymer ?
#
loop_
_entity_poly.entity_id
_entity_poly.type
_entity_poly.pdbx_seq_one_letter_code
_entity_poly.pdbx_strand_id
1 'polypeptide(L)'
;MVWQRAKTGKSPGQHNYTREDMKRVNWCMRNGIKVAVIPSGTRWQVEVNLNKKIHLDSKIYEAKEATEKMYEYYKYYYDKYNK
;
A
#
# COMPACT_ATOMS: atom_id res chain seq x y z
N MET A 1 8.83 9.87 16.61
CA MET A 1 8.36 9.86 16.55
C MET A 1 7.49 10.00 16.62
N VAL A 2 7.26 10.19 16.64
CA VAL A 2 6.52 10.28 16.83
C VAL A 2 5.59 10.26 16.47
N TRP A 3 5.27 10.11 16.09
CA TRP A 3 4.30 10.10 15.78
C TRP A 3 3.40 9.31 16.18
N GLN A 4 3.44 9.33 16.63
CA GLN A 4 2.82 8.75 17.05
C GLN A 4 1.92 8.69 17.57
N ARG A 5 1.51 8.87 17.55
CA ARG A 5 0.78 8.80 17.99
C ARG A 5 -0.20 8.50 18.25
N ALA A 6 -0.30 8.68 17.87
CA ALA A 6 -1.44 8.37 18.26
C ALA A 6 -1.74 7.19 18.70
N LYS A 7 -1.70 6.82 19.44
CA LYS A 7 -2.00 5.87 19.89
C LYS A 7 -3.28 5.67 20.12
N THR A 8 -3.87 6.43 20.11
CA THR A 8 -5.18 6.20 20.33
C THR A 8 -5.76 5.61 19.17
N GLY A 9 -6.75 5.25 18.97
CA GLY A 9 -7.37 4.58 17.95
C GLY A 9 -6.84 4.87 16.59
N LYS A 10 -7.13 4.10 15.62
CA LYS A 10 -6.68 4.32 14.28
C LYS A 10 -7.58 5.24 13.56
N SER A 11 -7.03 5.99 12.63
CA SER A 11 -7.86 6.79 11.76
C SER A 11 -8.64 5.84 10.84
N PRO A 12 -9.76 6.30 10.30
CA PRO A 12 -10.61 5.42 9.50
C PRO A 12 -9.93 4.77 8.31
N GLY A 13 -8.93 5.39 7.75
CA GLY A 13 -8.29 4.82 6.58
C GLY A 13 -7.11 3.93 6.87
N GLN A 14 -6.79 3.70 8.12
CA GLN A 14 -5.59 2.95 8.43
C GLN A 14 -5.81 1.45 8.37
N HIS A 15 -4.78 0.77 7.87
CA HIS A 15 -4.75 -0.68 7.85
C HIS A 15 -3.95 -1.17 9.05
N ASN A 16 -4.42 -2.24 9.64
CA ASN A 16 -3.76 -2.85 10.79
C ASN A 16 -2.74 -3.86 10.28
N TYR A 17 -1.61 -3.37 9.82
CA TYR A 17 -0.64 -4.25 9.17
C TYR A 17 0.25 -4.97 10.17
N THR A 18 0.75 -6.12 9.73
CA THR A 18 1.56 -7.00 10.55
C THR A 18 3.03 -6.88 10.16
N ARG A 19 3.87 -7.61 10.91
CA ARG A 19 5.29 -7.68 10.59
C ARG A 19 5.51 -8.31 9.21
N GLU A 20 4.68 -9.27 8.86
CA GLU A 20 4.75 -9.90 7.54
C GLU A 20 4.45 -8.90 6.44
N ASP A 21 3.46 -8.03 6.65
CA ASP A 21 3.17 -7.00 5.68
C ASP A 21 4.35 -6.08 5.47
N MET A 22 5.01 -5.68 6.54
CA MET A 22 6.19 -4.81 6.43
C MET A 22 7.33 -5.50 5.72
N LYS A 23 7.50 -6.79 5.96
CA LYS A 23 8.53 -7.55 5.27
C LYS A 23 8.29 -7.55 3.76
N ARG A 24 7.05 -7.74 3.35
CA ARG A 24 6.70 -7.73 1.94
C ARG A 24 6.91 -6.36 1.31
N VAL A 25 6.50 -5.32 2.01
CA VAL A 25 6.67 -3.95 1.54
C VAL A 25 8.14 -3.63 1.36
N ASN A 26 8.95 -3.93 2.35
CA ASN A 26 10.38 -3.64 2.28
C ASN A 26 11.06 -4.40 1.15
N TRP A 27 10.70 -5.67 1.00
CA TRP A 27 11.26 -6.46 -0.09
C TRP A 27 10.90 -5.86 -1.45
N CYS A 28 9.64 -5.50 -1.63
CA CYS A 28 9.17 -4.94 -2.88
C CYS A 28 9.88 -3.62 -3.20
N MET A 29 9.99 -2.75 -2.22
CA MET A 29 10.64 -1.46 -2.44
C MET A 29 12.10 -1.62 -2.83
N ARG A 30 12.79 -2.57 -2.23
CA ARG A 30 14.17 -2.83 -2.60
C ARG A 30 14.31 -3.40 -4.00
N ASN A 31 13.24 -3.95 -4.54
CA ASN A 31 13.26 -4.56 -5.86
C ASN A 31 12.53 -3.71 -6.91
N GLY A 32 12.38 -2.42 -6.64
CA GLY A 32 11.82 -1.51 -7.62
C GLY A 32 10.31 -1.54 -7.74
N ILE A 33 9.64 -2.07 -6.74
CA ILE A 33 8.18 -2.16 -6.74
C ILE A 33 7.63 -1.28 -5.64
N LYS A 34 6.87 -0.25 -6.03
CA LYS A 34 6.26 0.66 -5.07
C LYS A 34 4.78 0.77 -5.36
N VAL A 35 3.98 0.74 -4.31
CA VAL A 35 2.54 0.90 -4.44
C VAL A 35 2.15 2.11 -3.60
N ALA A 36 1.42 3.03 -4.20
CA ALA A 36 1.03 4.25 -3.53
C ALA A 36 -0.47 4.45 -3.62
N VAL A 37 -1.00 5.14 -2.63
CA VAL A 37 -2.41 5.51 -2.61
C VAL A 37 -2.49 7.00 -2.93
N ILE A 38 -3.22 7.34 -3.98
CA ILE A 38 -3.27 8.70 -4.50
C ILE A 38 -4.67 9.27 -4.34
N PRO A 39 -4.79 10.52 -3.91
CA PRO A 39 -6.12 11.14 -3.81
C PRO A 39 -6.75 11.27 -5.19
N SER A 40 -8.05 11.00 -5.25
CA SER A 40 -8.83 11.15 -6.47
C SER A 40 -10.19 11.71 -6.07
N GLY A 41 -10.30 13.04 -6.03
CA GLY A 41 -11.49 13.69 -5.53
C GLY A 41 -11.66 13.39 -4.04
N THR A 42 -12.79 12.86 -3.66
CA THR A 42 -13.03 12.48 -2.26
C THR A 42 -12.65 11.04 -1.96
N ARG A 43 -12.13 10.35 -2.96
CA ARG A 43 -11.75 8.95 -2.82
C ARG A 43 -10.29 8.77 -3.14
N TRP A 44 -9.89 7.51 -3.36
CA TRP A 44 -8.48 7.17 -3.51
C TRP A 44 -8.29 6.21 -4.66
N GLN A 45 -7.14 6.32 -5.29
CA GLN A 45 -6.75 5.45 -6.38
C GLN A 45 -5.41 4.81 -6.01
N VAL A 46 -5.18 3.60 -6.49
CA VAL A 46 -3.94 2.87 -6.19
C VAL A 46 -3.03 2.91 -7.42
N GLU A 47 -1.79 3.31 -7.20
CA GLU A 47 -0.79 3.37 -8.26
C GLU A 47 0.30 2.35 -7.98
N VAL A 48 0.67 1.58 -9.01
CA VAL A 48 1.75 0.60 -8.88
C VAL A 48 2.89 1.03 -9.78
N ASN A 49 4.07 1.17 -9.21
CA ASN A 49 5.28 1.50 -9.95
C ASN A 49 6.16 0.26 -10.01
N LEU A 50 6.32 -0.29 -11.21
CA LEU A 50 7.15 -1.47 -11.43
C LEU A 50 8.37 -1.05 -12.25
N ASN A 51 9.49 -0.87 -11.58
CA ASN A 51 10.75 -0.50 -12.26
C ASN A 51 10.55 0.71 -13.16
N LYS A 52 9.98 1.76 -12.58
CA LYS A 52 9.74 3.05 -13.24
C LYS A 52 8.57 3.05 -14.22
N LYS A 53 7.88 1.95 -14.39
CA LYS A 53 6.66 1.91 -15.17
C LYS A 53 5.48 2.03 -14.23
N ILE A 54 4.61 2.97 -14.51
CA ILE A 54 3.50 3.30 -13.62
C ILE A 54 2.20 2.74 -14.18
N HIS A 55 1.49 2.01 -13.33
CA HIS A 55 0.20 1.46 -13.66
C HIS A 55 -0.81 1.93 -12.64
N LEU A 56 -1.91 2.47 -13.10
CA LEU A 56 -2.98 2.89 -12.20
C LEU A 56 -4.05 1.81 -12.17
N ASP A 57 -4.49 1.47 -10.96
CA ASP A 57 -5.63 0.59 -10.81
C ASP A 57 -6.84 1.37 -11.34
N SER A 58 -7.66 0.74 -12.15
CA SER A 58 -8.80 1.42 -12.76
C SER A 58 -9.92 1.71 -11.77
N LYS A 59 -9.88 1.12 -10.59
CA LYS A 59 -10.92 1.33 -9.59
C LYS A 59 -10.61 2.49 -8.68
N ILE A 60 -11.66 3.06 -8.11
CA ILE A 60 -11.56 4.12 -7.12
C ILE A 60 -12.04 3.52 -5.80
N TYR A 61 -11.29 3.79 -4.73
CA TYR A 61 -11.51 3.13 -3.45
C TYR A 61 -11.80 4.14 -2.35
N GLU A 62 -12.50 3.68 -1.31
CA GLU A 62 -12.56 4.41 -0.05
C GLU A 62 -11.20 4.29 0.62
N ALA A 63 -10.91 5.20 1.56
CA ALA A 63 -9.58 5.25 2.18
C ALA A 63 -9.15 3.91 2.76
N LYS A 64 -10.03 3.26 3.49
CA LYS A 64 -9.69 1.98 4.11
C LYS A 64 -9.42 0.91 3.05
N GLU A 65 -10.27 0.85 2.04
CA GLU A 65 -10.13 -0.13 0.98
C GLU A 65 -8.86 0.11 0.16
N ALA A 66 -8.52 1.36 -0.08
CA ALA A 66 -7.32 1.69 -0.84
C ALA A 66 -6.07 1.21 -0.11
N THR A 67 -6.03 1.41 1.20
CA THR A 67 -4.90 0.96 2.01
C THR A 67 -4.79 -0.56 1.99
N GLU A 68 -5.91 -1.24 2.14
CA GLU A 68 -5.92 -2.70 2.10
C GLU A 68 -5.47 -3.20 0.73
N LYS A 69 -5.92 -2.53 -0.33
CA LYS A 69 -5.53 -2.90 -1.68
C LYS A 69 -4.05 -2.70 -1.90
N MET A 70 -3.48 -1.66 -1.33
CA MET A 70 -2.04 -1.43 -1.41
C MET A 70 -1.27 -2.62 -0.84
N TYR A 71 -1.66 -3.11 0.33
CA TYR A 71 -0.99 -4.26 0.94
C TYR A 71 -1.23 -5.54 0.15
N GLU A 72 -2.40 -5.69 -0.47
CA GLU A 72 -2.66 -6.82 -1.34
C GLU A 72 -1.72 -6.83 -2.55
N TYR A 73 -1.47 -5.66 -3.13
CA TYR A 73 -0.52 -5.56 -4.23
C TYR A 73 0.88 -5.94 -3.80
N TYR A 74 1.32 -5.46 -2.64
CA TYR A 74 2.64 -5.82 -2.15
C TYR A 74 2.75 -7.33 -1.93
N LYS A 75 1.71 -7.93 -1.35
CA LYS A 75 1.71 -9.37 -1.15
C LYS A 75 1.75 -10.11 -2.48
N TYR A 76 0.95 -9.65 -3.44
CA TYR A 76 0.90 -10.26 -4.76
C TYR A 76 2.27 -10.26 -5.44
N TYR A 77 2.93 -9.12 -5.45
CA TYR A 77 4.22 -9.03 -6.12
C TYR A 77 5.32 -9.74 -5.35
N TYR A 78 5.24 -9.71 -4.04
CA TYR A 78 6.17 -10.46 -3.21
C TYR A 78 6.08 -11.96 -3.53
N ASP A 79 4.87 -12.49 -3.53
CA ASP A 79 4.66 -13.92 -3.80
C ASP A 79 5.05 -14.27 -5.23
N LYS A 80 4.82 -13.35 -6.16
CA LYS A 80 5.10 -13.61 -7.56
C LYS A 80 6.60 -13.66 -7.87
N TYR A 81 7.35 -12.75 -7.29
CA TYR A 81 8.76 -12.58 -7.66
C TYR A 81 9.75 -13.11 -6.64
N ASN A 82 9.36 -13.23 -5.41
CA ASN A 82 10.25 -13.75 -4.37
C ASN A 82 10.04 -15.25 -4.20
N LYS A 83 10.68 -16.00 -5.05
CA LYS A 83 10.53 -17.45 -5.01
C LYS A 83 11.80 -18.14 -4.63
#